data_6bf02918349aa1e2425b78046a923835
#
_entry.id   6bf02918349aa1e2425b78046a923835
#
_cell.length_a   1.000
_cell.length_b   1.000
_cell.length_c   1.000
_cell.angle_alpha   90.00
_cell.angle_beta   90.00
_cell.angle_gamma   90.00
#
_symmetry.space_group_name_H-M   'P 1'
#
loop_
_entity.id
_entity.type
_entity.pdbx_description
1 polymer ?
#
loop_
_entity_poly.entity_id
_entity_poly.type
_entity_poly.pdbx_seq_one_letter_code
_entity_poly.pdbx_strand_id
1 'polypeptide(L)'
;MPTTRLARVLATLAGLTGLIVVAGCERPTGCSGEYCGTLVIASGGEPDILLPPVSEFAITRDVTDQLFLKLADLGLSGNTIGDEDFQPQLAERWEWDAPTTLVFHLDPRARWQDGHAVTAADVAFTYDAYTDSLVNSSARSTLRHIAAVTTRDSLTVVFRFRQRYPEMFYDAVYQMRILPAHLLREVPRNQWRSAAFGRAPVGDGPYRFVAWKAGESIELAADSTFFLGRPHLRRVIWRFTPDQFVAVTQLIAGDADAVEVLVSPDNVQRARADTELATYPYKGSAYGYVGFNLAAPGDTSKPHPLFGDRDLRRALVMATDRERLLHNVFGEFAKVPPGPLSQLWWIWDPEIRELPYDSGQAARLLTRTGWTDSDGDGIRDKDGRPLAFRLLLPTTSAVRRQYARLLQEQFRLGGVDVQLDEVDFSLFNERARAGRFDALLNVWNTDPTPSSGFPQTWTPAGFGRSNYGHYDNPDVDRLVDRAVASAANRDQARRAWRAAVETLNRDAPGIFLYATSNVAAIHKRVVDVTIRPDSWLALLRTWRIPADRLTDRDRVER
;
A
#
# COMPACT_ATOMS: atom_id res chain seq x y z
N MET A 1 41.07 55.47 62.65
CA MET A 1 41.58 56.85 62.68
C MET A 1 42.11 57.24 61.31
N PRO A 2 41.88 58.40 60.70
CA PRO A 2 40.76 59.35 60.80
C PRO A 2 40.13 59.59 59.44
N THR A 3 38.86 59.96 59.34
CA THR A 3 38.26 61.31 59.15
C THR A 3 38.69 61.98 57.81
N THR A 4 37.94 62.62 57.01
CA THR A 4 36.81 63.57 57.15
C THR A 4 36.25 64.01 55.78
N ARG A 5 34.95 64.40 55.77
CA ARG A 5 34.23 65.57 55.23
C ARG A 5 33.90 65.59 53.75
N LEU A 6 32.64 65.51 53.43
CA LEU A 6 31.62 66.56 53.21
C LEU A 6 31.97 67.64 52.18
N ALA A 7 31.23 67.68 51.10
CA ALA A 7 30.67 68.91 50.56
C ALA A 7 29.43 68.63 49.66
N ARG A 8 28.34 69.29 50.00
CA ARG A 8 27.07 69.36 49.25
C ARG A 8 27.26 70.32 48.05
N VAL A 9 26.76 69.94 46.89
CA VAL A 9 26.27 70.95 45.93
C VAL A 9 24.95 70.43 45.37
N LEU A 10 23.88 71.16 45.63
CA LEU A 10 22.59 71.09 44.96
C LEU A 10 22.75 71.67 43.54
N ALA A 11 22.27 70.97 42.55
CA ALA A 11 21.81 71.59 41.29
C ALA A 11 20.61 70.82 40.76
N THR A 12 19.49 71.53 40.78
CA THR A 12 18.24 71.25 40.13
C THR A 12 18.41 71.13 38.62
N LEU A 13 17.93 70.02 38.01
CA LEU A 13 17.59 70.05 36.59
C LEU A 13 16.35 69.16 36.32
N ALA A 14 15.51 69.74 35.51
CA ALA A 14 14.16 69.37 35.14
C ALA A 14 14.02 67.99 34.49
N GLY A 15 12.85 67.42 34.67
CA GLY A 15 12.44 66.14 34.11
C GLY A 15 12.44 66.07 32.58
N LEU A 16 12.88 64.94 32.09
CA LEU A 16 12.53 64.39 30.80
C LEU A 16 12.15 62.91 31.04
N THR A 17 10.85 62.69 31.16
CA THR A 17 10.26 61.34 31.16
C THR A 17 10.38 60.78 29.74
N GLY A 18 11.47 60.09 29.46
CA GLY A 18 11.63 59.29 28.25
C GLY A 18 10.74 58.06 28.33
N LEU A 19 9.65 58.03 27.59
CA LEU A 19 8.85 56.84 27.32
C LEU A 19 9.74 55.85 26.55
N ILE A 20 10.32 54.85 27.24
CA ILE A 20 10.94 53.69 26.59
C ILE A 20 9.76 52.87 26.04
N VAL A 21 9.42 53.09 24.75
CA VAL A 21 8.66 52.15 23.96
C VAL A 21 9.53 50.95 23.81
N VAL A 22 9.32 49.91 24.63
CA VAL A 22 9.81 48.58 24.37
C VAL A 22 9.06 48.11 23.13
N ALA A 23 9.62 48.40 21.96
CA ALA A 23 9.26 47.69 20.75
C ALA A 23 9.59 46.21 21.02
N GLY A 24 8.59 45.45 21.46
CA GLY A 24 8.64 44.01 21.42
C GLY A 24 8.94 43.64 19.99
N CYS A 25 10.19 43.21 19.70
CA CYS A 25 10.45 42.45 18.52
C CYS A 25 9.60 41.21 18.62
N GLU A 26 8.39 41.24 18.10
CA GLU A 26 7.72 40.02 17.68
C GLU A 26 8.68 39.36 16.71
N ARG A 27 9.37 38.31 17.15
CA ARG A 27 10.10 37.43 16.26
C ARG A 27 9.10 37.04 15.19
N PRO A 28 9.38 37.23 13.90
CA PRO A 28 8.47 36.76 12.87
C PRO A 28 8.26 35.28 13.12
N THR A 29 7.05 34.94 13.53
CA THR A 29 6.59 33.56 13.57
C THR A 29 6.87 33.02 12.18
N GLY A 30 7.73 32.01 12.04
CA GLY A 30 8.20 31.46 10.75
C GLY A 30 7.11 30.87 9.86
N CYS A 31 5.87 31.24 10.10
CA CYS A 31 4.66 30.92 9.37
C CYS A 31 4.12 32.14 8.66
N SER A 32 4.08 32.15 7.33
CA SER A 32 3.42 33.20 6.54
C SER A 32 2.15 32.66 5.85
N GLY A 33 0.99 33.12 6.31
CA GLY A 33 -0.29 32.90 5.64
C GLY A 33 -0.69 31.42 5.48
N GLU A 34 -0.88 30.98 4.25
CA GLU A 34 -1.38 29.66 3.89
C GLU A 34 -0.32 28.53 3.98
N TYR A 35 0.95 28.87 4.17
CA TYR A 35 2.08 27.92 4.11
C TYR A 35 2.64 27.62 5.50
N CYS A 36 1.76 27.12 6.36
CA CYS A 36 2.05 26.88 7.76
C CYS A 36 1.61 25.49 8.22
N GLY A 37 2.02 25.14 9.42
CA GLY A 37 1.55 23.95 10.11
C GLY A 37 2.47 22.75 9.98
N THR A 38 2.37 21.93 11.01
CA THR A 38 3.05 20.63 11.11
C THR A 38 2.01 19.54 11.19
N LEU A 39 1.99 18.63 10.23
CA LEU A 39 1.20 17.42 10.27
C LEU A 39 1.99 16.32 10.97
N VAL A 40 1.44 15.76 12.05
CA VAL A 40 2.01 14.59 12.73
C VAL A 40 1.15 13.37 12.43
N ILE A 41 1.74 12.38 11.78
CA ILE A 41 1.10 11.11 11.42
C ILE A 41 1.56 10.04 12.43
N ALA A 42 0.65 9.44 13.17
CA ALA A 42 0.97 8.26 13.97
C ALA A 42 1.01 7.04 13.05
N SER A 43 2.22 6.63 12.70
CA SER A 43 2.52 5.57 11.74
C SER A 43 2.64 4.21 12.41
N GLY A 44 2.00 3.19 11.85
CA GLY A 44 2.05 1.82 12.35
C GLY A 44 3.40 1.11 12.21
N GLY A 45 4.40 1.75 11.61
CA GLY A 45 5.74 1.19 11.44
C GLY A 45 6.77 2.21 11.03
N GLU A 46 8.02 1.75 10.98
CA GLU A 46 9.18 2.47 10.49
C GLU A 46 9.52 2.00 9.06
N PRO A 47 9.87 2.90 8.13
CA PRO A 47 10.44 2.51 6.83
C PRO A 47 11.72 1.68 6.96
N ASP A 48 11.93 0.78 6.00
CA ASP A 48 13.19 0.03 5.92
C ASP A 48 14.35 0.88 5.36
N ILE A 49 14.09 1.54 4.22
CA ILE A 49 15.06 2.40 3.53
C ILE A 49 14.32 3.37 2.59
N LEU A 50 14.73 4.64 2.52
CA LEU A 50 14.11 5.63 1.62
C LEU A 50 14.74 5.62 0.22
N LEU A 51 14.91 4.43 -0.35
CA LEU A 51 15.39 4.20 -1.72
C LEU A 51 14.40 3.26 -2.43
N PRO A 52 13.47 3.80 -3.22
CA PRO A 52 12.30 3.10 -3.71
C PRO A 52 12.54 1.73 -4.38
N PRO A 53 13.56 1.52 -5.24
CA PRO A 53 13.73 0.23 -5.91
C PRO A 53 14.04 -0.95 -5.00
N VAL A 54 14.60 -0.71 -3.82
CA VAL A 54 15.02 -1.75 -2.86
C VAL A 54 14.16 -1.80 -1.61
N SER A 55 13.19 -0.90 -1.46
CA SER A 55 12.24 -0.90 -0.34
C SER A 55 11.23 -2.04 -0.45
N GLU A 56 10.85 -2.59 0.71
CA GLU A 56 9.86 -3.68 0.81
C GLU A 56 8.61 -3.28 1.61
N PHE A 57 8.65 -2.18 2.37
CA PHE A 57 7.58 -1.80 3.28
C PHE A 57 6.64 -0.76 2.67
N ALA A 58 5.33 -0.95 2.90
CA ALA A 58 4.30 -0.02 2.43
C ALA A 58 4.50 1.40 2.97
N ILE A 59 4.87 1.54 4.26
CA ILE A 59 5.14 2.85 4.88
C ILE A 59 6.28 3.61 4.20
N THR A 60 7.26 2.91 3.63
CA THR A 60 8.34 3.57 2.87
C THR A 60 7.78 4.31 1.67
N ARG A 61 6.77 3.74 1.01
CA ARG A 61 6.11 4.37 -0.15
C ARG A 61 5.43 5.69 0.23
N ASP A 62 4.76 5.77 1.38
CA ASP A 62 4.11 6.99 1.84
C ASP A 62 5.10 8.14 2.00
N VAL A 63 6.30 7.84 2.52
CA VAL A 63 7.37 8.84 2.68
C VAL A 63 8.03 9.16 1.34
N THR A 64 8.37 8.14 0.54
CA THR A 64 9.10 8.33 -0.73
C THR A 64 8.25 8.98 -1.81
N ASP A 65 6.92 8.83 -1.80
CA ASP A 65 5.99 9.53 -2.71
C ASP A 65 5.95 11.05 -2.43
N GLN A 66 6.43 11.51 -1.26
CA GLN A 66 6.59 12.93 -0.96
C GLN A 66 7.99 13.47 -1.34
N LEU A 67 8.97 12.57 -1.50
CA LEU A 67 10.36 12.91 -1.80
C LEU A 67 10.67 12.83 -3.30
N PHE A 68 10.03 11.90 -4.03
CA PHE A 68 10.37 11.61 -5.43
C PHE A 68 9.13 11.64 -6.31
N LEU A 69 9.28 12.27 -7.48
CA LEU A 69 8.23 12.30 -8.49
C LEU A 69 8.23 11.04 -9.36
N LYS A 70 7.07 10.81 -9.94
CA LYS A 70 6.85 9.95 -11.09
C LYS A 70 6.80 10.80 -12.37
N LEU A 71 6.77 10.17 -13.54
CA LEU A 71 6.55 10.92 -14.78
C LEU A 71 5.16 11.54 -14.85
N ALA A 72 4.15 10.76 -14.47
CA ALA A 72 2.78 11.22 -14.31
C ALA A 72 2.15 10.48 -13.12
N ASP A 73 1.09 11.02 -12.55
CA ASP A 73 0.38 10.40 -11.43
C ASP A 73 -1.02 9.94 -11.83
N LEU A 74 -1.53 8.94 -11.11
CA LEU A 74 -2.87 8.42 -11.28
C LEU A 74 -3.89 9.50 -10.88
N GLY A 75 -4.94 9.67 -11.68
CA GLY A 75 -6.04 10.57 -11.34
C GLY A 75 -6.93 10.02 -10.22
N LEU A 76 -7.88 10.83 -9.76
CA LEU A 76 -8.82 10.48 -8.69
C LEU A 76 -9.74 9.31 -9.02
N SER A 77 -9.98 9.06 -10.31
CA SER A 77 -10.78 7.92 -10.77
C SER A 77 -10.13 6.57 -10.47
N GLY A 78 -8.80 6.53 -10.29
CA GLY A 78 -8.02 5.31 -10.16
C GLY A 78 -7.99 4.47 -11.44
N ASN A 79 -8.28 5.06 -12.61
CA ASN A 79 -8.26 4.35 -13.90
C ASN A 79 -6.82 4.07 -14.32
N THR A 80 -6.49 2.78 -14.54
CA THR A 80 -5.15 2.34 -14.97
C THR A 80 -5.06 2.04 -16.47
N ILE A 81 -6.18 2.19 -17.21
CA ILE A 81 -6.25 1.89 -18.65
C ILE A 81 -6.09 3.16 -19.47
N GLY A 82 -5.24 3.11 -20.49
CA GLY A 82 -4.94 4.28 -21.32
C GLY A 82 -4.19 5.35 -20.52
N ASP A 83 -4.28 6.59 -20.97
CA ASP A 83 -3.54 7.73 -20.39
C ASP A 83 -4.42 8.94 -20.08
N GLU A 84 -5.74 8.86 -20.34
CA GLU A 84 -6.65 10.02 -20.27
C GLU A 84 -6.82 10.59 -18.87
N ASP A 85 -6.78 9.76 -17.82
CA ASP A 85 -7.01 10.18 -16.43
C ASP A 85 -5.73 10.52 -15.66
N PHE A 86 -4.56 10.36 -16.30
CA PHE A 86 -3.30 10.66 -15.63
C PHE A 86 -3.01 12.16 -15.59
N GLN A 87 -2.37 12.58 -14.50
CA GLN A 87 -2.02 13.96 -14.24
C GLN A 87 -0.51 14.16 -14.43
N PRO A 88 -0.08 15.24 -15.10
CA PRO A 88 1.34 15.59 -15.19
C PRO A 88 2.02 15.68 -13.83
N GLN A 89 3.24 15.12 -13.72
CA GLN A 89 4.16 15.36 -12.62
C GLN A 89 5.52 15.82 -13.16
N LEU A 90 6.50 14.91 -13.29
CA LEU A 90 7.79 15.26 -13.89
C LEU A 90 7.68 15.50 -15.40
N ALA A 91 6.84 14.74 -16.10
CA ALA A 91 6.50 15.03 -17.49
C ALA A 91 5.37 16.05 -17.55
N GLU A 92 5.57 17.15 -18.29
CA GLU A 92 4.52 18.13 -18.53
C GLU A 92 3.48 17.67 -19.56
N ARG A 93 3.91 16.78 -20.48
CA ARG A 93 3.07 16.19 -21.52
C ARG A 93 3.67 14.89 -22.06
N TRP A 94 2.86 14.12 -22.79
CA TRP A 94 3.26 12.88 -23.47
C TRP A 94 2.49 12.70 -24.75
N GLU A 95 3.02 11.82 -25.61
CA GLU A 95 2.41 11.46 -26.89
C GLU A 95 2.79 10.04 -27.31
N TRP A 96 1.94 9.43 -28.11
CA TRP A 96 2.19 8.11 -28.69
C TRP A 96 2.71 8.26 -30.11
N ASP A 97 4.01 8.09 -30.35
CA ASP A 97 4.63 8.09 -31.69
C ASP A 97 4.21 6.87 -32.53
N ALA A 98 3.92 5.75 -31.84
CA ALA A 98 3.47 4.49 -32.42
C ALA A 98 2.67 3.69 -31.38
N PRO A 99 1.93 2.65 -31.76
CA PRO A 99 1.13 1.85 -30.83
C PRO A 99 1.88 1.25 -29.64
N THR A 100 3.21 1.16 -29.72
CA THR A 100 4.10 0.64 -28.68
C THR A 100 5.24 1.59 -28.33
N THR A 101 5.15 2.86 -28.73
CA THR A 101 6.18 3.87 -28.48
C THR A 101 5.55 5.10 -27.84
N LEU A 102 5.86 5.33 -26.56
CA LEU A 102 5.38 6.44 -25.76
C LEU A 102 6.52 7.42 -25.52
N VAL A 103 6.28 8.69 -25.76
CA VAL A 103 7.24 9.78 -25.58
C VAL A 103 6.78 10.70 -24.48
N PHE A 104 7.64 10.95 -23.50
CA PHE A 104 7.43 11.92 -22.43
C PHE A 104 8.32 13.15 -22.62
N HIS A 105 7.75 14.32 -22.39
CA HIS A 105 8.47 15.59 -22.35
C HIS A 105 8.51 16.08 -20.91
N LEU A 106 9.71 16.17 -20.34
CA LEU A 106 9.92 16.58 -18.97
C LEU A 106 9.75 18.09 -18.80
N ASP A 107 9.25 18.51 -17.65
CA ASP A 107 9.14 19.94 -17.31
C ASP A 107 10.54 20.54 -17.11
N PRO A 108 10.93 21.56 -17.89
CA PRO A 108 12.26 22.15 -17.80
C PRO A 108 12.54 22.88 -16.48
N ARG A 109 11.51 23.13 -15.67
CA ARG A 109 11.63 23.73 -14.33
C ARG A 109 12.04 22.74 -13.26
N ALA A 110 11.88 21.41 -13.51
CA ALA A 110 12.13 20.38 -12.53
C ALA A 110 13.60 20.38 -12.08
N ARG A 111 13.81 20.33 -10.77
CA ARG A 111 15.13 20.32 -10.15
C ARG A 111 15.17 19.33 -8.99
N TRP A 112 16.31 18.68 -8.84
CA TRP A 112 16.66 18.02 -7.60
C TRP A 112 16.83 19.04 -6.48
N GLN A 113 16.59 18.62 -5.24
CA GLN A 113 16.68 19.52 -4.07
C GLN A 113 18.10 20.01 -3.75
N ASP A 114 19.10 19.47 -4.42
CA ASP A 114 20.50 19.95 -4.43
C ASP A 114 20.80 20.95 -5.57
N GLY A 115 19.78 21.28 -6.39
CA GLY A 115 19.85 22.30 -7.45
C GLY A 115 20.14 21.77 -8.86
N HIS A 116 20.52 20.49 -9.02
CA HIS A 116 20.73 19.90 -10.35
C HIS A 116 19.41 19.81 -11.14
N ALA A 117 19.48 19.98 -12.45
CA ALA A 117 18.31 19.77 -13.32
C ALA A 117 17.93 18.29 -13.34
N VAL A 118 16.62 18.01 -13.30
CA VAL A 118 16.11 16.66 -13.60
C VAL A 118 16.08 16.48 -15.10
N THR A 119 16.61 15.35 -15.59
CA THR A 119 16.82 15.11 -17.02
C THR A 119 16.28 13.75 -17.47
N ALA A 120 16.15 13.58 -18.78
CA ALA A 120 15.84 12.30 -19.41
C ALA A 120 16.84 11.18 -19.04
N ALA A 121 18.09 11.55 -18.73
CA ALA A 121 19.10 10.59 -18.28
C ALA A 121 18.79 10.02 -16.88
N ASP A 122 18.15 10.79 -16.00
CA ASP A 122 17.71 10.29 -14.70
C ASP A 122 16.59 9.26 -14.84
N VAL A 123 15.67 9.48 -15.79
CA VAL A 123 14.58 8.52 -16.10
C VAL A 123 15.13 7.21 -16.66
N ALA A 124 16.03 7.28 -17.65
CA ALA A 124 16.67 6.08 -18.20
C ALA A 124 17.47 5.32 -17.16
N PHE A 125 18.28 6.04 -16.34
CA PHE A 125 19.01 5.46 -15.22
C PHE A 125 18.08 4.77 -14.20
N THR A 126 16.92 5.37 -13.91
CA THR A 126 15.93 4.82 -12.99
C THR A 126 15.36 3.51 -13.54
N TYR A 127 14.97 3.48 -14.82
CA TYR A 127 14.48 2.25 -15.44
C TYR A 127 15.52 1.13 -15.39
N ASP A 128 16.78 1.43 -15.74
CA ASP A 128 17.88 0.47 -15.66
C ASP A 128 18.06 -0.07 -14.25
N ALA A 129 17.94 0.80 -13.24
CA ALA A 129 18.04 0.40 -11.85
C ALA A 129 16.90 -0.53 -11.41
N TYR A 130 15.65 -0.20 -11.73
CA TYR A 130 14.50 -1.04 -11.37
C TYR A 130 14.50 -2.40 -12.06
N THR A 131 15.11 -2.51 -13.23
CA THR A 131 15.19 -3.75 -14.01
C THR A 131 16.45 -4.55 -13.77
N ASP A 132 17.44 -4.00 -13.06
CA ASP A 132 18.70 -4.65 -12.71
C ASP A 132 18.46 -5.82 -11.73
N SER A 133 19.10 -6.97 -12.03
CA SER A 133 19.00 -8.17 -11.18
C SER A 133 19.70 -8.01 -9.83
N LEU A 134 20.73 -7.16 -9.74
CA LEU A 134 21.46 -6.91 -8.50
C LEU A 134 20.67 -6.00 -7.55
N VAL A 135 19.85 -5.10 -8.07
CA VAL A 135 18.91 -4.30 -7.29
C VAL A 135 17.74 -5.17 -6.81
N ASN A 136 17.30 -6.11 -7.65
CA ASN A 136 16.23 -7.06 -7.37
C ASN A 136 14.93 -6.39 -6.91
N SER A 137 14.51 -5.33 -7.62
CA SER A 137 13.28 -4.61 -7.32
C SER A 137 12.05 -5.50 -7.49
N SER A 138 11.07 -5.36 -6.58
CA SER A 138 9.75 -6.03 -6.70
C SER A 138 8.98 -5.58 -7.95
N ALA A 139 9.18 -4.34 -8.41
CA ALA A 139 8.58 -3.79 -9.61
C ALA A 139 9.14 -4.36 -10.94
N ARG A 140 10.27 -5.08 -10.89
CA ARG A 140 10.92 -5.65 -12.09
C ARG A 140 10.00 -6.53 -12.92
N SER A 141 9.13 -7.29 -12.26
CA SER A 141 8.17 -8.17 -12.96
C SER A 141 7.11 -7.39 -13.72
N THR A 142 6.67 -6.25 -13.22
CA THR A 142 5.69 -5.37 -13.88
C THR A 142 6.32 -4.65 -15.08
N LEU A 143 7.57 -4.21 -14.94
CA LEU A 143 8.31 -3.50 -15.99
C LEU A 143 8.77 -4.41 -17.15
N ARG A 144 8.57 -5.73 -17.08
CA ARG A 144 9.03 -6.71 -18.12
C ARG A 144 8.48 -6.44 -19.52
N HIS A 145 7.35 -5.77 -19.63
CA HIS A 145 6.71 -5.44 -20.91
C HIS A 145 7.32 -4.21 -21.58
N ILE A 146 8.12 -3.42 -20.85
CA ILE A 146 8.92 -2.33 -21.42
C ILE A 146 10.18 -2.96 -22.02
N ALA A 147 10.39 -2.72 -23.32
CA ALA A 147 11.55 -3.25 -24.04
C ALA A 147 12.79 -2.39 -23.86
N ALA A 148 12.61 -1.06 -23.82
CA ALA A 148 13.68 -0.10 -23.65
C ALA A 148 13.14 1.26 -23.20
N VAL A 149 13.96 2.00 -22.45
CA VAL A 149 13.80 3.43 -22.15
C VAL A 149 15.05 4.15 -22.67
N THR A 150 14.86 5.10 -23.56
CA THR A 150 15.96 5.84 -24.21
C THR A 150 15.70 7.34 -24.17
N THR A 151 16.74 8.14 -24.36
CA THR A 151 16.65 9.60 -24.40
C THR A 151 16.80 10.09 -25.85
N ARG A 152 16.00 11.09 -26.27
CA ARG A 152 16.21 11.84 -27.53
C ARG A 152 17.10 13.06 -27.30
N ASP A 153 16.85 13.74 -26.21
CA ASP A 153 17.58 14.91 -25.73
C ASP A 153 17.50 14.97 -24.19
N SER A 154 17.91 16.07 -23.60
CA SER A 154 17.95 16.22 -22.12
C SER A 154 16.59 16.20 -21.44
N LEU A 155 15.49 16.45 -22.18
CA LEU A 155 14.13 16.55 -21.64
C LEU A 155 13.13 15.59 -22.30
N THR A 156 13.58 14.79 -23.28
CA THR A 156 12.69 13.88 -24.02
C THR A 156 13.07 12.42 -23.80
N VAL A 157 12.13 11.66 -23.24
CA VAL A 157 12.28 10.23 -22.92
C VAL A 157 11.36 9.40 -23.80
N VAL A 158 11.86 8.28 -24.33
CA VAL A 158 11.12 7.36 -25.18
C VAL A 158 11.03 5.99 -24.54
N PHE A 159 9.82 5.54 -24.30
CA PHE A 159 9.51 4.19 -23.84
C PHE A 159 9.07 3.34 -25.02
N ARG A 160 9.69 2.19 -25.21
CA ARG A 160 9.30 1.18 -26.19
C ARG A 160 8.80 -0.06 -25.48
N PHE A 161 7.58 -0.50 -25.83
CA PHE A 161 6.96 -1.69 -25.26
C PHE A 161 7.10 -2.87 -26.21
N ARG A 162 7.15 -4.09 -25.65
CA ARG A 162 7.25 -5.34 -26.42
C ARG A 162 5.99 -5.67 -27.18
N GLN A 163 4.84 -5.26 -26.65
CA GLN A 163 3.51 -5.47 -27.22
C GLN A 163 2.55 -4.40 -26.72
N ARG A 164 1.40 -4.27 -27.37
CA ARG A 164 0.33 -3.39 -26.93
C ARG A 164 -0.55 -4.10 -25.89
N TYR A 165 -0.85 -3.41 -24.78
CA TYR A 165 -1.78 -3.86 -23.73
C TYR A 165 -2.42 -2.65 -23.01
N PRO A 166 -3.56 -2.82 -22.29
CA PRO A 166 -4.34 -1.68 -21.76
C PRO A 166 -3.58 -0.74 -20.81
N GLU A 167 -2.68 -1.28 -20.01
CA GLU A 167 -2.05 -0.61 -18.87
C GLU A 167 -0.60 -0.17 -19.15
N MET A 168 -0.25 -0.02 -20.44
CA MET A 168 1.11 0.40 -20.85
C MET A 168 1.53 1.71 -20.20
N PHE A 169 0.63 2.69 -20.19
CA PHE A 169 0.91 4.00 -19.61
C PHE A 169 1.10 3.89 -18.09
N TYR A 170 0.20 3.17 -17.43
CA TYR A 170 0.29 2.91 -16.00
C TYR A 170 1.63 2.27 -15.60
N ASP A 171 2.06 1.22 -16.30
CA ASP A 171 3.33 0.55 -16.05
C ASP A 171 4.55 1.47 -16.25
N ALA A 172 4.49 2.39 -17.23
CA ALA A 172 5.57 3.34 -17.46
C ALA A 172 5.73 4.38 -16.36
N VAL A 173 4.63 4.76 -15.69
CA VAL A 173 4.66 5.90 -14.75
C VAL A 173 4.53 5.50 -13.28
N TYR A 174 3.71 4.50 -12.95
CA TYR A 174 3.31 4.26 -11.56
C TYR A 174 4.39 3.57 -10.72
N GLN A 175 5.14 2.64 -11.32
CA GLN A 175 6.10 1.80 -10.59
C GLN A 175 7.40 2.52 -10.24
N MET A 176 7.78 3.53 -11.02
CA MET A 176 9.08 4.18 -10.91
C MET A 176 8.96 5.57 -10.28
N ARG A 177 9.62 5.77 -9.14
CA ARG A 177 9.98 7.07 -8.61
C ARG A 177 11.32 7.42 -9.22
N ILE A 178 11.44 8.59 -9.85
CA ILE A 178 12.65 8.96 -10.57
C ILE A 178 13.78 9.24 -9.57
N LEU A 179 14.98 8.81 -9.89
CA LEU A 179 16.14 8.80 -9.01
C LEU A 179 17.27 9.69 -9.54
N PRO A 180 18.02 10.39 -8.65
CA PRO A 180 19.13 11.25 -9.05
C PRO A 180 20.34 10.43 -9.54
N ALA A 181 20.49 10.32 -10.85
CA ALA A 181 21.58 9.56 -11.47
C ALA A 181 22.97 10.07 -11.03
N HIS A 182 23.12 11.38 -10.83
CA HIS A 182 24.39 12.01 -10.41
C HIS A 182 24.84 11.59 -9.01
N LEU A 183 23.92 11.16 -8.13
CA LEU A 183 24.24 10.69 -6.76
C LEU A 183 24.34 9.17 -6.66
N LEU A 184 23.67 8.42 -7.54
CA LEU A 184 23.53 6.98 -7.40
C LEU A 184 24.32 6.16 -8.42
N ARG A 185 24.81 6.79 -9.50
CA ARG A 185 25.50 6.07 -10.59
C ARG A 185 26.76 5.33 -10.13
N GLU A 186 27.51 5.93 -9.22
CA GLU A 186 28.76 5.36 -8.70
C GLU A 186 28.55 4.39 -7.53
N VAL A 187 27.32 4.27 -7.02
CA VAL A 187 27.00 3.32 -5.94
C VAL A 187 26.76 1.93 -6.53
N PRO A 188 27.54 0.90 -6.15
CA PRO A 188 27.34 -0.46 -6.66
C PRO A 188 25.92 -0.95 -6.39
N ARG A 189 25.25 -1.51 -7.41
CA ARG A 189 23.84 -1.93 -7.37
C ARG A 189 23.53 -2.90 -6.23
N ASN A 190 24.43 -3.84 -5.96
CA ASN A 190 24.28 -4.82 -4.86
C ASN A 190 24.44 -4.20 -3.46
N GLN A 191 24.85 -2.94 -3.34
CA GLN A 191 24.98 -2.22 -2.07
C GLN A 191 23.83 -1.23 -1.80
N TRP A 192 22.84 -1.13 -2.70
CA TRP A 192 21.77 -0.14 -2.59
C TRP A 192 20.94 -0.28 -1.31
N ARG A 193 20.74 -1.50 -0.80
CA ARG A 193 20.02 -1.72 0.48
C ARG A 193 20.72 -1.12 1.70
N SER A 194 22.04 -0.88 1.62
CA SER A 194 22.84 -0.26 2.68
C SER A 194 23.40 1.11 2.31
N ALA A 195 23.00 1.67 1.17
CA ALA A 195 23.49 2.95 0.70
C ALA A 195 23.08 4.09 1.65
N ALA A 196 24.03 4.96 1.98
CA ALA A 196 23.80 6.13 2.82
C ALA A 196 22.70 7.05 2.26
N PHE A 197 22.57 7.11 0.93
CA PHE A 197 21.49 7.83 0.25
C PHE A 197 20.11 7.44 0.77
N GLY A 198 19.86 6.16 1.05
CA GLY A 198 18.56 5.68 1.54
C GLY A 198 18.24 6.11 2.99
N ARG A 199 19.18 6.75 3.70
CA ARG A 199 18.97 7.34 5.03
C ARG A 199 18.86 8.86 5.02
N ALA A 200 19.32 9.50 3.95
CA ALA A 200 19.24 10.94 3.77
C ALA A 200 19.10 11.26 2.25
N PRO A 201 17.96 10.92 1.64
CA PRO A 201 17.78 11.07 0.21
C PRO A 201 17.67 12.54 -0.22
N VAL A 202 18.14 12.82 -1.42
CA VAL A 202 17.88 14.05 -2.18
C VAL A 202 16.81 13.72 -3.22
N GLY A 203 15.66 14.36 -3.13
CA GLY A 203 14.52 14.15 -3.99
C GLY A 203 14.27 15.28 -4.99
N ASP A 204 13.20 15.16 -5.76
CA ASP A 204 12.63 16.17 -6.65
C ASP A 204 11.15 16.46 -6.34
N GLY A 205 10.64 15.86 -5.25
CA GLY A 205 9.25 15.95 -4.81
C GLY A 205 8.91 17.20 -4.01
N PRO A 206 7.64 17.31 -3.58
CA PRO A 206 7.11 18.48 -2.85
C PRO A 206 7.74 18.70 -1.48
N TYR A 207 8.29 17.65 -0.88
CA TYR A 207 8.95 17.73 0.42
C TYR A 207 10.40 17.26 0.32
N ARG A 208 11.27 17.84 1.17
CA ARG A 208 12.67 17.46 1.34
C ARG A 208 12.91 16.74 2.65
N PHE A 209 13.82 15.81 2.65
CA PHE A 209 14.24 15.08 3.84
C PHE A 209 14.91 16.03 4.84
N VAL A 210 14.55 15.90 6.14
CA VAL A 210 15.15 16.66 7.24
C VAL A 210 15.88 15.73 8.20
N ALA A 211 15.19 14.74 8.75
CA ALA A 211 15.76 13.84 9.74
C ALA A 211 15.05 12.48 9.78
N TRP A 212 15.80 11.47 10.14
CA TRP A 212 15.30 10.16 10.51
C TRP A 212 15.92 9.74 11.85
N LYS A 213 15.09 9.70 12.88
CA LYS A 213 15.42 9.20 14.21
C LYS A 213 14.90 7.77 14.31
N ALA A 214 15.84 6.81 14.27
CA ALA A 214 15.49 5.39 14.28
C ALA A 214 14.63 5.01 15.48
N GLY A 215 13.57 4.26 15.23
CA GLY A 215 12.59 3.85 16.24
C GLY A 215 11.66 4.97 16.74
N GLU A 216 11.85 6.24 16.29
CA GLU A 216 11.09 7.40 16.78
C GLU A 216 10.27 8.07 15.67
N SER A 217 10.94 8.63 14.64
CA SER A 217 10.27 9.45 13.64
C SER A 217 11.08 9.71 12.37
N ILE A 218 10.36 10.06 11.30
CA ILE A 218 10.91 10.72 10.10
C ILE A 218 10.26 12.09 9.96
N GLU A 219 11.06 13.09 9.61
CA GLU A 219 10.66 14.46 9.38
C GLU A 219 10.98 14.91 7.96
N LEU A 220 9.98 15.48 7.29
CA LEU A 220 10.11 16.15 6.01
C LEU A 220 9.70 17.62 6.14
N ALA A 221 10.33 18.52 5.37
CA ALA A 221 9.98 19.91 5.25
C ALA A 221 9.51 20.25 3.82
N ALA A 222 8.57 21.16 3.68
CA ALA A 222 8.10 21.61 2.38
C ALA A 222 9.24 22.21 1.56
N ASP A 223 9.32 21.87 0.29
CA ASP A 223 10.15 22.57 -0.67
C ASP A 223 9.42 23.82 -1.18
N SER A 224 9.88 24.99 -0.73
CA SER A 224 9.28 26.26 -1.14
C SER A 224 9.48 26.59 -2.62
N THR A 225 10.41 25.90 -3.28
CA THR A 225 10.78 26.09 -4.70
C THR A 225 10.18 25.03 -5.61
N PHE A 226 9.35 24.12 -5.07
CA PHE A 226 8.75 23.05 -5.84
C PHE A 226 7.96 23.56 -7.04
N PHE A 227 8.33 23.14 -8.23
CA PHE A 227 7.88 23.73 -9.51
C PHE A 227 6.38 23.51 -9.81
N LEU A 228 5.72 22.49 -9.21
CA LEU A 228 4.28 22.26 -9.31
C LEU A 228 3.46 22.95 -8.22
N GLY A 229 4.07 23.88 -7.50
CA GLY A 229 3.48 24.68 -6.44
C GLY A 229 3.87 24.22 -5.04
N ARG A 230 4.19 25.21 -4.20
CA ARG A 230 4.61 25.00 -2.81
C ARG A 230 3.57 24.23 -2.01
N PRO A 231 3.96 23.19 -1.23
CA PRO A 231 3.06 22.54 -0.28
C PRO A 231 2.56 23.50 0.80
N HIS A 232 1.29 23.38 1.20
CA HIS A 232 0.73 24.23 2.25
C HIS A 232 1.25 23.89 3.65
N LEU A 233 1.43 22.59 3.95
CA LEU A 233 2.01 22.14 5.22
C LEU A 233 3.52 22.37 5.20
N ARG A 234 4.04 23.11 6.20
CA ARG A 234 5.48 23.38 6.32
C ARG A 234 6.30 22.15 6.65
N ARG A 235 5.75 21.27 7.50
CA ARG A 235 6.41 20.06 7.99
C ARG A 235 5.46 18.88 8.03
N VAL A 236 6.00 17.69 7.77
CA VAL A 236 5.29 16.42 7.95
C VAL A 236 6.18 15.48 8.76
N ILE A 237 5.62 14.91 9.82
CA ILE A 237 6.35 14.03 10.75
C ILE A 237 5.61 12.69 10.83
N TRP A 238 6.25 11.60 10.44
CA TRP A 238 5.79 10.24 10.73
C TRP A 238 6.38 9.84 12.08
N ARG A 239 5.53 9.75 13.10
CA ARG A 239 5.89 9.23 14.43
C ARG A 239 5.58 7.75 14.46
N PHE A 240 6.57 6.91 14.76
CA PHE A 240 6.37 5.47 14.78
C PHE A 240 5.61 5.05 16.03
N THR A 241 4.39 4.58 15.83
CA THR A 241 3.44 4.17 16.87
C THR A 241 2.80 2.85 16.46
N PRO A 242 3.50 1.71 16.62
CA PRO A 242 3.02 0.41 16.16
C PRO A 242 1.73 -0.06 16.84
N ASP A 243 1.50 0.37 18.08
CA ASP A 243 0.28 0.05 18.81
C ASP A 243 -0.87 0.96 18.37
N GLN A 244 -1.90 0.38 17.80
CA GLN A 244 -3.08 1.09 17.29
C GLN A 244 -3.88 1.81 18.38
N PHE A 245 -3.96 1.24 19.58
CA PHE A 245 -4.68 1.89 20.68
C PHE A 245 -3.95 3.16 21.13
N VAL A 246 -2.61 3.09 21.18
CA VAL A 246 -1.76 4.26 21.48
C VAL A 246 -1.86 5.29 20.37
N ALA A 247 -1.83 4.88 19.08
CA ALA A 247 -1.96 5.80 17.94
C ALA A 247 -3.29 6.58 17.97
N VAL A 248 -4.41 5.90 18.24
CA VAL A 248 -5.72 6.54 18.39
C VAL A 248 -5.79 7.44 19.64
N THR A 249 -5.15 7.05 20.72
CA THR A 249 -5.06 7.87 21.94
C THR A 249 -4.28 9.16 21.70
N GLN A 250 -3.14 9.09 20.98
CA GLN A 250 -2.37 10.28 20.56
C GLN A 250 -3.17 11.20 19.64
N LEU A 251 -3.97 10.61 18.75
CA LEU A 251 -4.85 11.38 17.87
C LEU A 251 -5.93 12.13 18.64
N ILE A 252 -6.61 11.47 19.59
CA ILE A 252 -7.64 12.08 20.45
C ILE A 252 -7.02 13.15 21.37
N ALA A 253 -5.81 12.94 21.87
CA ALA A 253 -5.10 13.92 22.70
C ALA A 253 -4.56 15.12 21.91
N GLY A 254 -4.62 15.08 20.57
CA GLY A 254 -4.04 16.11 19.70
C GLY A 254 -2.52 16.05 19.57
N ASP A 255 -1.87 14.98 20.07
CA ASP A 255 -0.42 14.74 19.90
C ASP A 255 -0.06 14.26 18.49
N ALA A 256 -1.01 13.62 17.80
CA ALA A 256 -0.98 13.33 16.37
C ALA A 256 -2.15 13.98 15.66
N ASP A 257 -2.03 14.15 14.33
CA ASP A 257 -3.07 14.72 13.48
C ASP A 257 -3.75 13.69 12.60
N ALA A 258 -3.08 12.59 12.31
CA ALA A 258 -3.59 11.59 11.38
C ALA A 258 -3.16 10.18 11.74
N VAL A 259 -4.05 9.22 11.50
CA VAL A 259 -3.81 7.78 11.46
C VAL A 259 -4.36 7.26 10.14
N GLU A 260 -3.54 6.56 9.35
CA GLU A 260 -3.91 6.08 8.01
C GLU A 260 -5.04 5.06 8.04
N VAL A 261 -4.91 4.03 8.85
CA VAL A 261 -5.89 2.94 8.93
C VAL A 261 -6.23 2.61 10.37
N LEU A 262 -7.50 2.72 10.70
CA LEU A 262 -8.05 2.22 11.96
C LEU A 262 -8.38 0.72 11.79
N VAL A 263 -7.60 -0.13 12.44
CA VAL A 263 -7.60 -1.59 12.18
C VAL A 263 -8.83 -2.29 12.76
N SER A 264 -9.50 -1.73 13.78
CA SER A 264 -10.64 -2.38 14.44
C SER A 264 -11.88 -1.50 14.47
N PRO A 265 -13.10 -2.09 14.47
CA PRO A 265 -14.34 -1.36 14.67
C PRO A 265 -14.33 -0.48 15.91
N ASP A 266 -13.75 -0.94 17.02
CA ASP A 266 -13.66 -0.18 18.27
C ASP A 266 -12.84 1.10 18.11
N ASN A 267 -11.69 1.04 17.40
CA ASN A 267 -10.89 2.21 17.12
C ASN A 267 -11.62 3.22 16.20
N VAL A 268 -12.37 2.71 15.22
CA VAL A 268 -13.23 3.57 14.37
C VAL A 268 -14.31 4.26 15.23
N GLN A 269 -14.94 3.53 16.14
CA GLN A 269 -15.95 4.08 17.05
C GLN A 269 -15.37 5.14 18.00
N ARG A 270 -14.19 4.88 18.57
CA ARG A 270 -13.48 5.87 19.41
C ARG A 270 -13.18 7.15 18.62
N ALA A 271 -12.67 7.03 17.39
CA ALA A 271 -12.40 8.20 16.56
C ALA A 271 -13.68 8.94 16.15
N ARG A 272 -14.77 8.24 15.85
CA ARG A 272 -16.08 8.84 15.51
C ARG A 272 -16.75 9.54 16.69
N ALA A 273 -16.50 9.08 17.90
CA ALA A 273 -17.06 9.68 19.13
C ALA A 273 -16.39 11.02 19.49
N ASP A 274 -15.21 11.28 18.98
CA ASP A 274 -14.48 12.51 19.22
C ASP A 274 -14.91 13.61 18.22
N THR A 275 -15.31 14.78 18.75
CA THR A 275 -15.83 15.90 17.96
C THR A 275 -14.77 16.60 17.12
N GLU A 276 -13.50 16.48 17.49
CA GLU A 276 -12.37 17.12 16.80
C GLU A 276 -11.81 16.24 15.67
N LEU A 277 -12.26 14.99 15.56
CA LEU A 277 -11.81 14.06 14.54
C LEU A 277 -12.80 13.93 13.39
N ALA A 278 -12.29 13.68 12.19
CA ALA A 278 -13.02 13.25 11.02
C ALA A 278 -12.53 11.90 10.55
N THR A 279 -13.45 11.01 10.17
CA THR A 279 -13.11 9.69 9.61
C THR A 279 -13.35 9.68 8.10
N TYR A 280 -12.40 9.12 7.37
CA TYR A 280 -12.40 9.06 5.91
C TYR A 280 -12.37 7.60 5.45
N PRO A 281 -13.52 7.00 5.13
CA PRO A 281 -13.55 5.66 4.57
C PRO A 281 -13.08 5.67 3.12
N TYR A 282 -12.23 4.70 2.74
CA TYR A 282 -11.76 4.53 1.37
C TYR A 282 -11.49 3.05 1.06
N LYS A 283 -11.48 2.71 -0.24
CA LYS A 283 -11.25 1.33 -0.68
C LYS A 283 -9.84 0.87 -0.31
N GLY A 284 -9.71 -0.32 0.27
CA GLY A 284 -8.41 -0.93 0.52
C GLY A 284 -7.86 -1.69 -0.68
N SER A 285 -6.55 -1.86 -0.71
CA SER A 285 -5.84 -2.61 -1.74
C SER A 285 -5.78 -4.12 -1.46
N ALA A 286 -6.16 -4.55 -0.26
CA ALA A 286 -5.97 -5.91 0.21
C ALA A 286 -7.21 -6.79 0.06
N TYR A 287 -6.98 -8.07 -0.21
CA TYR A 287 -7.97 -9.13 0.01
C TYR A 287 -7.39 -10.30 0.81
N GLY A 288 -8.21 -10.88 1.70
CA GLY A 288 -7.85 -12.03 2.53
C GLY A 288 -8.51 -13.30 2.02
N TYR A 289 -7.80 -14.42 2.11
CA TYR A 289 -8.27 -15.70 1.60
C TYR A 289 -7.66 -16.89 2.34
N VAL A 290 -8.37 -18.02 2.33
CA VAL A 290 -7.76 -19.32 2.56
C VAL A 290 -7.31 -19.85 1.21
N GLY A 291 -6.03 -20.10 1.05
CA GLY A 291 -5.46 -20.75 -0.13
C GLY A 291 -5.24 -22.24 0.13
N PHE A 292 -5.77 -23.10 -0.73
CA PHE A 292 -5.49 -24.53 -0.68
C PHE A 292 -4.21 -24.85 -1.44
N ASN A 293 -3.38 -25.74 -0.90
CA ASN A 293 -2.28 -26.30 -1.66
C ASN A 293 -2.82 -27.44 -2.54
N LEU A 294 -2.75 -27.30 -3.85
CA LEU A 294 -3.23 -28.29 -4.79
C LEU A 294 -2.20 -29.39 -5.03
N ALA A 295 -0.93 -29.11 -4.71
CA ALA A 295 0.17 -30.05 -4.76
C ALA A 295 0.46 -30.64 -3.37
N ALA A 296 1.03 -31.83 -3.33
CA ALA A 296 1.39 -32.47 -2.06
C ALA A 296 2.47 -31.65 -1.33
N PRO A 297 2.34 -31.45 0.00
CA PRO A 297 3.31 -30.69 0.77
C PRO A 297 4.73 -31.28 0.62
N GLY A 298 5.65 -30.46 0.09
CA GLY A 298 7.04 -30.86 -0.14
C GLY A 298 7.31 -31.69 -1.41
N ASP A 299 6.27 -32.09 -2.19
CA ASP A 299 6.40 -32.77 -3.48
C ASP A 299 5.39 -32.24 -4.50
N THR A 300 5.75 -31.17 -5.18
CA THR A 300 4.86 -30.49 -6.13
C THR A 300 4.55 -31.30 -7.40
N SER A 301 5.17 -32.46 -7.59
CA SER A 301 4.88 -33.37 -8.71
C SER A 301 3.61 -34.20 -8.48
N LYS A 302 3.10 -34.24 -7.26
CA LYS A 302 1.92 -35.02 -6.87
C LYS A 302 0.77 -34.12 -6.45
N PRO A 303 -0.49 -34.51 -6.73
CA PRO A 303 -1.64 -33.79 -6.20
C PRO A 303 -1.72 -33.92 -4.68
N HIS A 304 -2.23 -32.88 -4.03
CA HIS A 304 -2.49 -32.91 -2.59
C HIS A 304 -3.51 -34.02 -2.25
N PRO A 305 -3.31 -34.83 -1.21
CA PRO A 305 -4.20 -35.94 -0.86
C PRO A 305 -5.68 -35.53 -0.64
N LEU A 306 -5.91 -34.32 -0.13
CA LEU A 306 -7.23 -33.73 0.06
C LEU A 306 -7.55 -32.73 -1.07
N PHE A 307 -6.74 -31.68 -1.17
CA PHE A 307 -7.04 -30.53 -2.03
C PHE A 307 -6.71 -30.73 -3.52
N GLY A 308 -6.17 -31.86 -3.92
CA GLY A 308 -6.19 -32.32 -5.31
C GLY A 308 -7.59 -32.59 -5.83
N ASP A 309 -8.54 -32.96 -4.94
CA ASP A 309 -9.96 -33.15 -5.28
C ASP A 309 -10.69 -31.80 -5.36
N ARG A 310 -11.14 -31.44 -6.57
CA ARG A 310 -11.89 -30.20 -6.82
C ARG A 310 -13.22 -30.15 -6.09
N ASP A 311 -13.94 -31.27 -6.01
CA ASP A 311 -15.26 -31.28 -5.41
C ASP A 311 -15.16 -31.15 -3.89
N LEU A 312 -14.10 -31.67 -3.27
CA LEU A 312 -13.81 -31.37 -1.86
C LEU A 312 -13.58 -29.88 -1.63
N ARG A 313 -12.75 -29.22 -2.44
CA ARG A 313 -12.51 -27.77 -2.31
C ARG A 313 -13.80 -26.98 -2.46
N ARG A 314 -14.61 -27.32 -3.47
CA ARG A 314 -15.94 -26.68 -3.70
C ARG A 314 -16.87 -26.86 -2.50
N ALA A 315 -16.88 -28.05 -1.90
CA ALA A 315 -17.69 -28.28 -0.71
C ALA A 315 -17.26 -27.38 0.45
N LEU A 316 -15.94 -27.24 0.66
CA LEU A 316 -15.40 -26.35 1.72
C LEU A 316 -15.74 -24.87 1.46
N VAL A 317 -15.67 -24.39 0.22
CA VAL A 317 -16.11 -23.02 -0.13
C VAL A 317 -17.59 -22.84 0.19
N MET A 318 -18.45 -23.80 -0.22
CA MET A 318 -19.90 -23.74 0.02
C MET A 318 -20.27 -23.94 1.50
N ALA A 319 -19.42 -24.60 2.30
CA ALA A 319 -19.62 -24.73 3.76
C ALA A 319 -19.25 -23.46 4.53
N THR A 320 -18.59 -22.48 3.90
CA THR A 320 -18.10 -21.27 4.57
C THR A 320 -19.08 -20.11 4.43
N ASP A 321 -19.72 -19.72 5.54
CA ASP A 321 -20.54 -18.51 5.65
C ASP A 321 -19.65 -17.26 5.77
N ARG A 322 -19.17 -16.78 4.62
CA ARG A 322 -18.20 -15.67 4.53
C ARG A 322 -18.78 -14.36 5.03
N GLU A 323 -20.06 -14.10 4.79
CA GLU A 323 -20.71 -12.86 5.24
C GLU A 323 -20.79 -12.81 6.78
N ARG A 324 -21.15 -13.93 7.41
CA ARG A 324 -21.18 -14.02 8.89
C ARG A 324 -19.77 -13.86 9.48
N LEU A 325 -18.76 -14.50 8.90
CA LEU A 325 -17.38 -14.38 9.34
C LEU A 325 -16.90 -12.93 9.21
N LEU A 326 -17.16 -12.30 8.07
CA LEU A 326 -16.78 -10.92 7.80
C LEU A 326 -17.43 -9.95 8.79
N HIS A 327 -18.75 -10.09 9.01
CA HIS A 327 -19.48 -9.25 9.95
C HIS A 327 -18.91 -9.33 11.38
N ASN A 328 -18.54 -10.53 11.83
CA ASN A 328 -17.98 -10.75 13.18
C ASN A 328 -16.57 -10.17 13.35
N VAL A 329 -15.81 -9.99 12.27
CA VAL A 329 -14.42 -9.49 12.36
C VAL A 329 -14.30 -8.02 11.96
N PHE A 330 -14.96 -7.61 10.88
CA PHE A 330 -14.80 -6.28 10.29
C PHE A 330 -16.05 -5.41 10.38
N GLY A 331 -17.23 -5.97 10.70
CA GLY A 331 -18.48 -5.23 10.63
C GLY A 331 -18.73 -4.67 9.22
N GLU A 332 -18.85 -3.34 9.10
CA GLU A 332 -19.06 -2.63 7.84
C GLU A 332 -17.76 -2.31 7.04
N PHE A 333 -16.57 -2.59 7.63
CA PHE A 333 -15.28 -2.13 7.11
C PHE A 333 -14.58 -3.12 6.17
N ALA A 334 -15.33 -4.04 5.61
CA ALA A 334 -14.87 -4.93 4.54
C ALA A 334 -16.06 -5.42 3.71
N LYS A 335 -15.77 -6.07 2.60
CA LYS A 335 -16.77 -6.75 1.76
C LYS A 335 -16.28 -8.13 1.41
N VAL A 336 -17.18 -9.09 1.24
CA VAL A 336 -16.82 -10.37 0.63
C VAL A 336 -16.50 -10.12 -0.84
N PRO A 337 -15.28 -10.43 -1.29
CA PRO A 337 -14.92 -10.21 -2.69
C PRO A 337 -15.51 -11.33 -3.57
N PRO A 338 -15.91 -11.01 -4.82
CA PRO A 338 -16.46 -11.98 -5.75
C PRO A 338 -15.39 -12.90 -6.39
N GLY A 339 -14.28 -13.10 -5.71
CA GLY A 339 -13.10 -13.87 -6.13
C GLY A 339 -11.82 -13.24 -5.60
N PRO A 340 -10.64 -13.56 -6.17
CA PRO A 340 -9.35 -12.99 -5.75
C PRO A 340 -9.17 -11.55 -6.24
N LEU A 341 -10.07 -10.67 -5.82
CA LEU A 341 -10.16 -9.30 -6.33
C LEU A 341 -9.92 -8.27 -5.23
N SER A 342 -9.09 -7.27 -5.54
CA SER A 342 -9.00 -6.04 -4.78
C SER A 342 -10.13 -5.08 -5.16
N GLN A 343 -10.64 -4.31 -4.19
CA GLN A 343 -11.63 -3.25 -4.46
C GLN A 343 -11.07 -2.13 -5.36
N LEU A 344 -9.76 -2.02 -5.51
CA LEU A 344 -9.11 -1.03 -6.38
C LEU A 344 -9.12 -1.43 -7.86
N TRP A 345 -9.33 -2.71 -8.15
CA TRP A 345 -9.27 -3.15 -9.54
C TRP A 345 -10.51 -2.72 -10.32
N TRP A 346 -10.30 -2.14 -11.48
CA TRP A 346 -11.36 -1.70 -12.38
C TRP A 346 -12.28 -2.83 -12.88
N ILE A 347 -11.85 -4.09 -12.69
CA ILE A 347 -12.63 -5.30 -12.99
C ILE A 347 -13.52 -5.73 -11.82
N TRP A 348 -13.49 -5.05 -10.67
CA TRP A 348 -14.39 -5.35 -9.56
C TRP A 348 -15.84 -5.28 -10.04
N ASP A 349 -16.55 -6.41 -9.95
CA ASP A 349 -17.93 -6.55 -10.39
C ASP A 349 -18.64 -7.52 -9.43
N PRO A 350 -19.64 -7.06 -8.67
CA PRO A 350 -20.39 -7.90 -7.73
C PRO A 350 -21.24 -8.99 -8.41
N GLU A 351 -21.45 -8.89 -9.74
CA GLU A 351 -22.16 -9.90 -10.51
C GLU A 351 -21.29 -11.07 -10.98
N ILE A 352 -19.99 -11.07 -10.68
CA ILE A 352 -19.11 -12.21 -10.95
C ILE A 352 -19.60 -13.41 -10.17
N ARG A 353 -19.79 -14.53 -10.87
CA ARG A 353 -20.31 -15.76 -10.27
C ARG A 353 -19.28 -16.42 -9.39
N GLU A 354 -19.70 -16.75 -8.18
CA GLU A 354 -18.92 -17.53 -7.21
C GLU A 354 -19.78 -18.67 -6.64
N LEU A 355 -19.14 -19.58 -5.90
CA LEU A 355 -19.87 -20.62 -5.18
C LEU A 355 -20.56 -19.98 -3.96
N PRO A 356 -21.91 -20.07 -3.87
CA PRO A 356 -22.65 -19.49 -2.76
C PRO A 356 -22.44 -20.31 -1.48
N TYR A 357 -22.66 -19.68 -0.33
CA TYR A 357 -22.82 -20.42 0.92
C TYR A 357 -24.07 -21.29 0.85
N ASP A 358 -23.89 -22.59 0.97
CA ASP A 358 -24.95 -23.60 1.06
C ASP A 358 -24.43 -24.84 1.81
N SER A 359 -24.58 -24.85 3.12
CA SER A 359 -24.11 -25.93 3.98
C SER A 359 -24.77 -27.28 3.65
N GLY A 360 -26.04 -27.27 3.19
CA GLY A 360 -26.73 -28.47 2.77
C GLY A 360 -26.16 -29.06 1.48
N GLN A 361 -25.85 -28.23 0.48
CA GLN A 361 -25.21 -28.68 -0.75
C GLN A 361 -23.78 -29.11 -0.49
N ALA A 362 -23.04 -28.42 0.37
CA ALA A 362 -21.70 -28.79 0.83
C ALA A 362 -21.71 -30.20 1.44
N ALA A 363 -22.62 -30.47 2.39
CA ALA A 363 -22.74 -31.76 3.04
C ALA A 363 -23.08 -32.88 2.03
N ARG A 364 -24.01 -32.65 1.09
CA ARG A 364 -24.32 -33.60 0.01
C ARG A 364 -23.13 -33.86 -0.90
N LEU A 365 -22.33 -32.85 -1.20
CA LEU A 365 -21.15 -32.98 -2.04
C LEU A 365 -20.05 -33.80 -1.33
N LEU A 366 -19.78 -33.53 -0.05
CA LEU A 366 -18.87 -34.32 0.77
C LEU A 366 -19.29 -35.80 0.81
N THR A 367 -20.56 -36.07 1.07
CA THR A 367 -21.09 -37.46 1.09
C THR A 367 -20.92 -38.15 -0.27
N ARG A 368 -21.20 -37.46 -1.40
CA ARG A 368 -21.00 -38.02 -2.75
C ARG A 368 -19.55 -38.34 -3.06
N THR A 369 -18.61 -37.60 -2.49
CA THR A 369 -17.17 -37.82 -2.67
C THR A 369 -16.60 -38.83 -1.66
N GLY A 370 -17.48 -39.45 -0.84
CA GLY A 370 -17.14 -40.54 0.08
C GLY A 370 -16.77 -40.09 1.49
N TRP A 371 -16.95 -38.81 1.82
CA TRP A 371 -16.72 -38.29 3.16
C TRP A 371 -18.00 -38.37 4.02
N THR A 372 -18.00 -39.31 4.98
CA THR A 372 -19.12 -39.54 5.91
C THR A 372 -18.59 -39.67 7.32
N ASP A 373 -19.37 -39.32 8.32
CA ASP A 373 -19.05 -39.58 9.73
C ASP A 373 -19.44 -41.05 10.00
N SER A 374 -18.46 -41.94 9.93
CA SER A 374 -18.73 -43.38 10.02
C SER A 374 -18.60 -43.96 11.44
N ASP A 375 -17.92 -43.25 12.34
CA ASP A 375 -17.73 -43.67 13.73
C ASP A 375 -18.52 -42.80 14.73
N GLY A 376 -19.17 -41.73 14.28
CA GLY A 376 -20.04 -40.89 15.08
C GLY A 376 -19.32 -39.87 15.96
N ASP A 377 -18.06 -39.55 15.69
CA ASP A 377 -17.26 -38.59 16.46
C ASP A 377 -17.53 -37.12 16.02
N GLY A 378 -18.33 -36.92 15.00
CA GLY A 378 -18.71 -35.63 14.44
C GLY A 378 -17.74 -35.09 13.40
N ILE A 379 -16.69 -35.85 13.04
CA ILE A 379 -15.76 -35.57 11.95
C ILE A 379 -16.03 -36.58 10.82
N ARG A 380 -16.06 -36.07 9.59
CA ARG A 380 -16.20 -36.96 8.43
C ARG A 380 -14.92 -37.71 8.16
N ASP A 381 -15.04 -38.95 7.76
CA ASP A 381 -13.91 -39.79 7.39
C ASP A 381 -14.14 -40.44 6.02
N LYS A 382 -13.05 -40.88 5.40
CA LYS A 382 -13.01 -41.62 4.16
C LYS A 382 -11.86 -42.62 4.21
N ASP A 383 -12.17 -43.90 3.95
CA ASP A 383 -11.17 -44.99 4.01
C ASP A 383 -10.39 -45.02 5.34
N GLY A 384 -11.08 -44.76 6.47
CA GLY A 384 -10.51 -44.71 7.81
C GLY A 384 -9.60 -43.51 8.09
N ARG A 385 -9.67 -42.46 7.26
CA ARG A 385 -8.91 -41.20 7.44
C ARG A 385 -9.86 -40.06 7.72
N PRO A 386 -9.69 -39.32 8.81
CA PRO A 386 -10.53 -38.18 9.11
C PRO A 386 -10.34 -37.04 8.09
N LEU A 387 -11.37 -36.28 7.83
CA LEU A 387 -11.31 -35.04 7.05
C LEU A 387 -10.68 -33.95 7.92
N ALA A 388 -9.36 -33.98 7.98
CA ALA A 388 -8.57 -33.08 8.80
C ALA A 388 -7.43 -32.46 8.00
N PHE A 389 -7.11 -31.19 8.26
CA PHE A 389 -5.99 -30.49 7.63
C PHE A 389 -5.42 -29.39 8.54
N ARG A 390 -4.19 -28.95 8.25
CA ARG A 390 -3.55 -27.84 8.95
C ARG A 390 -3.77 -26.54 8.18
N LEU A 391 -4.17 -25.50 8.92
CA LEU A 391 -4.29 -24.12 8.42
C LEU A 391 -3.10 -23.30 8.92
N LEU A 392 -2.15 -23.06 8.03
CA LEU A 392 -0.96 -22.25 8.29
C LEU A 392 -1.33 -20.75 8.34
N LEU A 393 -0.93 -20.04 9.40
CA LEU A 393 -1.16 -18.60 9.54
C LEU A 393 -0.05 -17.93 10.35
N PRO A 394 0.21 -16.61 10.12
CA PRO A 394 1.21 -15.88 10.89
C PRO A 394 0.66 -15.34 12.21
N THR A 395 1.48 -15.39 13.26
CA THR A 395 1.16 -14.88 14.60
C THR A 395 1.06 -13.35 14.67
N THR A 396 1.60 -12.63 13.70
CA THR A 396 1.68 -11.17 13.70
C THR A 396 0.35 -10.44 13.43
N SER A 397 -0.72 -11.15 13.01
CA SER A 397 -2.00 -10.56 12.68
C SER A 397 -3.13 -11.06 13.58
N ALA A 398 -3.59 -10.20 14.49
CA ALA A 398 -4.75 -10.49 15.36
C ALA A 398 -6.02 -10.82 14.52
N VAL A 399 -6.25 -10.09 13.44
CA VAL A 399 -7.37 -10.32 12.52
C VAL A 399 -7.33 -11.72 11.91
N ARG A 400 -6.16 -12.18 11.41
CA ARG A 400 -6.05 -13.53 10.84
C ARG A 400 -6.28 -14.61 11.90
N ARG A 401 -5.75 -14.44 13.11
CA ARG A 401 -6.00 -15.39 14.21
C ARG A 401 -7.48 -15.46 14.59
N GLN A 402 -8.17 -14.32 14.64
CA GLN A 402 -9.61 -14.30 14.88
C GLN A 402 -10.38 -15.02 13.78
N TYR A 403 -10.07 -14.73 12.51
CA TYR A 403 -10.66 -15.43 11.37
C TYR A 403 -10.41 -16.94 11.41
N ALA A 404 -9.17 -17.36 11.70
CA ALA A 404 -8.79 -18.77 11.76
C ALA A 404 -9.61 -19.54 12.81
N ARG A 405 -9.82 -18.97 14.00
CA ARG A 405 -10.65 -19.58 15.05
C ARG A 405 -12.11 -19.71 14.63
N LEU A 406 -12.67 -18.67 14.02
CA LEU A 406 -14.06 -18.71 13.53
C LEU A 406 -14.22 -19.70 12.37
N LEU A 407 -13.25 -19.81 11.47
CA LEU A 407 -13.24 -20.81 10.41
C LEU A 407 -13.13 -22.24 11.00
N GLN A 408 -12.26 -22.46 11.98
CA GLN A 408 -12.10 -23.74 12.67
C GLN A 408 -13.43 -24.21 13.28
N GLU A 409 -14.12 -23.32 13.97
CA GLU A 409 -15.44 -23.60 14.55
C GLU A 409 -16.46 -23.94 13.46
N GLN A 410 -16.52 -23.13 12.42
CA GLN A 410 -17.49 -23.32 11.34
C GLN A 410 -17.25 -24.63 10.57
N PHE A 411 -16.00 -24.97 10.30
CA PHE A 411 -15.64 -26.23 9.64
C PHE A 411 -15.95 -27.44 10.52
N ARG A 412 -15.74 -27.35 11.83
CA ARG A 412 -16.07 -28.44 12.73
C ARG A 412 -17.59 -28.74 12.73
N LEU A 413 -18.43 -27.72 12.64
CA LEU A 413 -19.88 -27.93 12.47
C LEU A 413 -20.24 -28.63 11.15
N GLY A 414 -19.39 -28.57 10.13
CA GLY A 414 -19.48 -29.27 8.85
C GLY A 414 -18.87 -30.67 8.84
N GLY A 415 -18.28 -31.10 9.97
CA GLY A 415 -17.57 -32.37 10.10
C GLY A 415 -16.14 -32.35 9.57
N VAL A 416 -15.46 -31.22 9.66
CA VAL A 416 -14.06 -31.02 9.21
C VAL A 416 -13.20 -30.57 10.39
N ASP A 417 -12.12 -31.29 10.67
CA ASP A 417 -11.15 -30.92 11.69
C ASP A 417 -10.05 -30.01 11.12
N VAL A 418 -9.99 -28.77 11.56
CA VAL A 418 -8.97 -27.80 11.15
C VAL A 418 -8.01 -27.54 12.31
N GLN A 419 -6.74 -27.88 12.11
CA GLN A 419 -5.68 -27.65 13.09
C GLN A 419 -4.94 -26.35 12.75
N LEU A 420 -4.94 -25.39 13.68
CA LEU A 420 -4.27 -24.10 13.47
C LEU A 420 -2.75 -24.28 13.64
N ASP A 421 -1.99 -23.90 12.61
CA ASP A 421 -0.51 -23.93 12.60
C ASP A 421 0.00 -22.47 12.61
N GLU A 422 0.06 -21.91 13.83
CA GLU A 422 0.46 -20.52 14.06
C GLU A 422 1.99 -20.43 14.15
N VAL A 423 2.61 -19.68 13.24
CA VAL A 423 4.06 -19.49 13.15
C VAL A 423 4.44 -18.02 13.04
N ASP A 424 5.73 -17.67 13.24
CA ASP A 424 6.21 -16.34 12.93
C ASP A 424 6.12 -16.04 11.42
N PHE A 425 6.14 -14.74 11.07
CA PHE A 425 5.92 -14.30 9.68
C PHE A 425 7.02 -14.79 8.72
N SER A 426 8.25 -14.91 9.18
CA SER A 426 9.37 -15.38 8.35
C SER A 426 9.20 -16.86 8.01
N LEU A 427 8.88 -17.68 9.01
CA LEU A 427 8.61 -19.11 8.83
C LEU A 427 7.34 -19.36 8.01
N PHE A 428 6.29 -18.49 8.19
CA PHE A 428 5.10 -18.52 7.33
C PHE A 428 5.49 -18.37 5.85
N ASN A 429 6.26 -17.33 5.52
CA ASN A 429 6.68 -17.07 4.14
C ASN A 429 7.58 -18.18 3.58
N GLU A 430 8.50 -18.70 4.38
CA GLU A 430 9.36 -19.81 3.99
C GLU A 430 8.53 -21.05 3.63
N ARG A 431 7.62 -21.47 4.52
CA ARG A 431 6.76 -22.63 4.30
C ARG A 431 5.80 -22.44 3.12
N ALA A 432 5.21 -21.26 2.98
CA ALA A 432 4.32 -20.92 1.88
C ALA A 432 5.04 -21.03 0.52
N ARG A 433 6.24 -20.44 0.40
CA ARG A 433 7.06 -20.52 -0.83
C ARG A 433 7.53 -21.92 -1.14
N ALA A 434 7.82 -22.71 -0.13
CA ALA A 434 8.27 -24.09 -0.27
C ALA A 434 7.12 -25.10 -0.47
N GLY A 435 5.85 -24.65 -0.51
CA GLY A 435 4.69 -25.53 -0.62
C GLY A 435 4.51 -26.48 0.57
N ARG A 436 5.05 -26.15 1.76
CA ARG A 436 5.00 -26.98 2.97
C ARG A 436 3.83 -26.63 3.86
N PHE A 437 2.61 -26.77 3.36
CA PHE A 437 1.35 -26.54 4.06
C PHE A 437 0.22 -27.30 3.37
N ASP A 438 -0.89 -27.54 4.07
CA ASP A 438 -2.12 -28.05 3.49
C ASP A 438 -2.98 -26.88 2.97
N ALA A 439 -3.37 -25.97 3.87
CA ALA A 439 -4.03 -24.71 3.55
C ALA A 439 -3.33 -23.56 4.29
N LEU A 440 -3.43 -22.34 3.77
CA LEU A 440 -2.91 -21.14 4.42
C LEU A 440 -3.96 -20.03 4.49
N LEU A 441 -3.93 -19.22 5.55
CA LEU A 441 -4.71 -18.00 5.66
C LEU A 441 -3.81 -16.80 5.37
N ASN A 442 -3.97 -16.21 4.20
CA ASN A 442 -3.12 -15.13 3.71
C ASN A 442 -3.89 -13.88 3.31
N VAL A 443 -3.16 -12.79 3.13
CA VAL A 443 -3.64 -11.49 2.64
C VAL A 443 -2.71 -11.02 1.53
N TRP A 444 -3.27 -10.63 0.42
CA TRP A 444 -2.56 -9.96 -0.65
C TRP A 444 -2.87 -8.46 -0.65
N ASN A 445 -1.82 -7.65 -0.57
CA ASN A 445 -1.89 -6.25 -0.97
C ASN A 445 -1.57 -6.17 -2.47
N THR A 446 -2.38 -5.45 -3.21
CA THR A 446 -2.27 -5.41 -4.68
C THR A 446 -2.08 -3.99 -5.17
N ASP A 447 -1.40 -3.86 -6.29
CA ASP A 447 -1.44 -2.63 -7.08
C ASP A 447 -2.87 -2.39 -7.61
N PRO A 448 -3.23 -1.17 -8.02
CA PRO A 448 -4.57 -0.85 -8.54
C PRO A 448 -4.89 -1.50 -9.92
N THR A 449 -4.11 -2.46 -10.36
CA THR A 449 -4.30 -3.16 -11.63
C THR A 449 -4.38 -4.68 -11.49
N PRO A 450 -5.31 -5.37 -12.18
CA PRO A 450 -5.37 -6.83 -12.19
C PRO A 450 -4.21 -7.46 -12.97
N SER A 451 -3.63 -6.78 -13.97
CA SER A 451 -2.64 -7.36 -14.89
C SER A 451 -1.31 -7.70 -14.22
N SER A 452 -0.98 -7.08 -13.09
CA SER A 452 0.19 -7.45 -12.29
C SER A 452 -0.14 -8.49 -11.21
N GLY A 453 -1.18 -8.27 -10.43
CA GLY A 453 -1.48 -9.07 -9.23
C GLY A 453 -2.07 -10.44 -9.54
N PHE A 454 -3.06 -10.52 -10.45
CA PHE A 454 -3.77 -11.77 -10.72
C PHE A 454 -2.86 -12.85 -11.33
N PRO A 455 -2.06 -12.57 -12.41
CA PRO A 455 -1.18 -13.59 -12.98
C PRO A 455 -0.14 -14.12 -11.98
N GLN A 456 0.42 -13.24 -11.16
CA GLN A 456 1.43 -13.64 -10.16
C GLN A 456 0.87 -14.58 -9.10
N THR A 457 -0.42 -14.48 -8.76
CA THR A 457 -1.02 -15.23 -7.67
C THR A 457 -1.74 -16.49 -8.15
N TRP A 458 -2.33 -16.45 -9.35
CA TRP A 458 -3.30 -17.45 -9.81
C TRP A 458 -2.97 -18.05 -11.18
N THR A 459 -1.73 -17.91 -11.66
CA THR A 459 -1.23 -18.63 -12.86
C THR A 459 0.14 -19.23 -12.58
N PRO A 460 0.63 -20.16 -13.42
CA PRO A 460 1.96 -20.75 -13.30
C PRO A 460 3.12 -19.74 -13.30
N ALA A 461 2.89 -18.51 -13.81
CA ALA A 461 3.89 -17.43 -13.76
C ALA A 461 4.30 -17.06 -12.32
N GLY A 462 3.48 -17.39 -11.33
CA GLY A 462 3.73 -17.16 -9.91
C GLY A 462 4.32 -18.32 -9.14
N PHE A 463 4.61 -19.45 -9.77
CA PHE A 463 5.19 -20.61 -9.06
C PHE A 463 6.51 -20.28 -8.38
N GLY A 464 6.68 -20.75 -7.14
CA GLY A 464 7.85 -20.48 -6.31
C GLY A 464 7.94 -19.04 -5.77
N ARG A 465 6.93 -18.17 -6.03
CA ARG A 465 6.90 -16.78 -5.56
C ARG A 465 5.61 -16.41 -4.81
N SER A 466 4.48 -16.47 -5.48
CA SER A 466 3.20 -15.95 -4.98
C SER A 466 2.02 -16.89 -5.21
N ASN A 467 2.07 -17.76 -6.21
CA ASN A 467 1.12 -18.84 -6.39
C ASN A 467 1.51 -20.01 -5.46
N TYR A 468 1.28 -19.81 -4.19
CA TYR A 468 1.67 -20.78 -3.15
C TYR A 468 0.91 -22.10 -3.25
N GLY A 469 -0.35 -22.05 -3.70
CA GLY A 469 -1.22 -23.21 -3.82
C GLY A 469 -0.99 -24.05 -5.07
N HIS A 470 -0.03 -23.69 -5.92
CA HIS A 470 0.28 -24.38 -7.19
C HIS A 470 -0.95 -24.52 -8.11
N TYR A 471 -1.83 -23.49 -8.12
CA TYR A 471 -2.97 -23.49 -9.01
C TYR A 471 -2.52 -23.33 -10.47
N ASP A 472 -2.97 -24.25 -11.31
CA ASP A 472 -2.67 -24.31 -12.73
C ASP A 472 -3.97 -24.66 -13.48
N ASN A 473 -4.42 -23.77 -14.35
CA ASN A 473 -5.55 -24.00 -15.24
C ASN A 473 -5.32 -23.27 -16.57
N PRO A 474 -5.04 -24.02 -17.67
CA PRO A 474 -4.78 -23.43 -18.98
C PRO A 474 -5.93 -22.59 -19.53
N ASP A 475 -7.19 -22.81 -19.09
CA ASP A 475 -8.33 -21.98 -19.50
C ASP A 475 -8.24 -20.60 -18.84
N VAL A 476 -7.86 -20.54 -17.56
CA VAL A 476 -7.63 -19.27 -16.85
C VAL A 476 -6.47 -18.52 -17.51
N ASP A 477 -5.37 -19.20 -17.80
CA ASP A 477 -4.21 -18.58 -18.45
C ASP A 477 -4.59 -17.96 -19.80
N ARG A 478 -5.31 -18.71 -20.66
CA ARG A 478 -5.79 -18.19 -21.94
C ARG A 478 -6.75 -17.00 -21.81
N LEU A 479 -7.59 -16.98 -20.78
CA LEU A 479 -8.50 -15.87 -20.52
C LEU A 479 -7.75 -14.64 -20.00
N VAL A 480 -6.75 -14.83 -19.15
CA VAL A 480 -5.85 -13.75 -18.69
C VAL A 480 -5.07 -13.16 -19.87
N ASP A 481 -4.45 -14.01 -20.70
CA ASP A 481 -3.73 -13.55 -21.90
C ASP A 481 -4.65 -12.77 -22.85
N ARG A 482 -5.89 -13.24 -23.04
CA ARG A 482 -6.90 -12.53 -23.84
C ARG A 482 -7.27 -11.19 -23.21
N ALA A 483 -7.44 -11.12 -21.90
CA ALA A 483 -7.76 -9.88 -21.20
C ALA A 483 -6.63 -8.85 -21.37
N VAL A 484 -5.39 -9.29 -21.19
CA VAL A 484 -4.20 -8.45 -21.37
C VAL A 484 -4.03 -8.04 -22.83
N ALA A 485 -4.29 -8.93 -23.80
CA ALA A 485 -4.18 -8.60 -25.22
C ALA A 485 -5.30 -7.69 -25.76
N SER A 486 -6.42 -7.54 -25.03
CA SER A 486 -7.58 -6.73 -25.43
C SER A 486 -7.37 -5.22 -25.22
N ALA A 487 -6.18 -4.72 -25.46
CA ALA A 487 -5.70 -3.36 -25.21
C ALA A 487 -6.57 -2.23 -25.78
N ALA A 488 -7.27 -2.46 -26.86
CA ALA A 488 -8.06 -1.43 -27.54
C ALA A 488 -9.54 -1.42 -27.13
N ASN A 489 -9.99 -2.40 -26.30
CA ASN A 489 -11.39 -2.55 -25.98
C ASN A 489 -11.56 -2.97 -24.49
N ARG A 490 -11.81 -1.97 -23.64
CA ARG A 490 -12.02 -2.16 -22.20
C ARG A 490 -13.11 -3.17 -21.88
N ASP A 491 -14.20 -3.18 -22.64
CA ASP A 491 -15.32 -4.10 -22.39
C ASP A 491 -14.94 -5.55 -22.74
N GLN A 492 -14.14 -5.74 -23.79
CA GLN A 492 -13.63 -7.06 -24.14
C GLN A 492 -12.64 -7.56 -23.08
N ALA A 493 -11.73 -6.70 -22.61
CA ALA A 493 -10.83 -7.03 -21.51
C ALA A 493 -11.61 -7.39 -20.25
N ARG A 494 -12.62 -6.58 -19.88
CA ARG A 494 -13.47 -6.84 -18.71
C ARG A 494 -14.20 -8.19 -18.79
N ARG A 495 -14.75 -8.53 -19.96
CA ARG A 495 -15.40 -9.84 -20.16
C ARG A 495 -14.43 -11.00 -20.02
N ALA A 496 -13.21 -10.86 -20.53
CA ALA A 496 -12.18 -11.90 -20.42
C ALA A 496 -11.70 -12.06 -18.96
N TRP A 497 -11.48 -10.96 -18.25
CA TRP A 497 -11.18 -10.99 -16.81
C TRP A 497 -12.29 -11.62 -15.99
N ARG A 498 -13.55 -11.24 -16.23
CA ARG A 498 -14.71 -11.84 -15.57
C ARG A 498 -14.74 -13.36 -15.79
N ALA A 499 -14.56 -13.82 -17.03
CA ALA A 499 -14.54 -15.23 -17.35
C ALA A 499 -13.36 -15.97 -16.66
N ALA A 500 -12.18 -15.34 -16.54
CA ALA A 500 -11.05 -15.90 -15.82
C ALA A 500 -11.37 -16.09 -14.32
N VAL A 501 -11.91 -15.06 -13.67
CA VAL A 501 -12.29 -15.11 -12.25
C VAL A 501 -13.40 -16.15 -12.01
N GLU A 502 -14.46 -16.18 -12.84
CA GLU A 502 -15.54 -17.16 -12.72
C GLU A 502 -15.03 -18.61 -12.93
N THR A 503 -14.03 -18.81 -13.81
CA THR A 503 -13.43 -20.13 -14.01
C THR A 503 -12.63 -20.55 -12.78
N LEU A 504 -11.83 -19.65 -12.23
CA LEU A 504 -11.08 -19.86 -10.99
C LEU A 504 -12.04 -20.14 -9.81
N ASN A 505 -13.13 -19.38 -9.68
CA ASN A 505 -14.12 -19.62 -8.62
C ASN A 505 -14.75 -21.01 -8.72
N ARG A 506 -15.03 -21.53 -9.95
CA ARG A 506 -15.54 -22.90 -10.15
C ARG A 506 -14.54 -23.97 -9.74
N ASP A 507 -13.25 -23.70 -9.87
CA ASP A 507 -12.18 -24.64 -9.47
C ASP A 507 -11.89 -24.59 -7.98
N ALA A 508 -12.32 -23.51 -7.30
CA ALA A 508 -12.18 -23.32 -5.86
C ALA A 508 -10.75 -23.54 -5.33
N PRO A 509 -9.72 -22.87 -5.86
CA PRO A 509 -8.36 -23.02 -5.32
C PRO A 509 -8.20 -22.35 -3.96
N GLY A 510 -9.22 -21.64 -3.49
CA GLY A 510 -9.26 -20.96 -2.20
C GLY A 510 -10.63 -20.45 -1.85
N ILE A 511 -10.77 -19.92 -0.64
CA ILE A 511 -11.96 -19.26 -0.11
C ILE A 511 -11.65 -17.78 0.04
N PHE A 512 -12.27 -16.91 -0.75
CA PHE A 512 -12.04 -15.46 -0.72
C PHE A 512 -12.92 -14.84 0.36
N LEU A 513 -12.29 -14.38 1.45
CA LEU A 513 -12.97 -14.07 2.70
C LEU A 513 -13.39 -12.60 2.81
N TYR A 514 -12.48 -11.70 2.51
CA TYR A 514 -12.71 -10.26 2.66
C TYR A 514 -11.84 -9.43 1.72
N ALA A 515 -12.36 -8.31 1.28
CA ALA A 515 -11.62 -7.20 0.69
C ALA A 515 -11.77 -5.98 1.60
N THR A 516 -10.66 -5.43 2.06
CA THR A 516 -10.66 -4.37 3.08
C THR A 516 -11.24 -3.07 2.56
N SER A 517 -11.96 -2.37 3.43
CA SER A 517 -12.19 -0.94 3.34
C SER A 517 -11.40 -0.27 4.45
N ASN A 518 -10.55 0.65 4.11
CA ASN A 518 -9.74 1.38 5.08
C ASN A 518 -10.53 2.56 5.63
N VAL A 519 -10.23 2.98 6.84
CA VAL A 519 -10.76 4.19 7.46
C VAL A 519 -9.60 4.97 8.04
N ALA A 520 -9.27 6.11 7.45
CA ALA A 520 -8.35 7.06 8.06
C ALA A 520 -9.09 7.91 9.10
N ALA A 521 -8.39 8.33 10.15
CA ALA A 521 -8.86 9.34 11.07
C ALA A 521 -7.91 10.53 11.06
N ILE A 522 -8.45 11.74 10.91
CA ILE A 522 -7.68 12.96 10.76
C ILE A 522 -8.32 14.06 11.62
N HIS A 523 -7.49 14.79 12.35
CA HIS A 523 -7.93 15.91 13.16
C HIS A 523 -8.52 17.03 12.27
N LYS A 524 -9.68 17.57 12.65
CA LYS A 524 -10.41 18.59 11.87
C LYS A 524 -9.65 19.91 11.70
N ARG A 525 -8.54 20.11 12.43
CA ARG A 525 -7.65 21.23 12.18
C ARG A 525 -6.98 21.16 10.80
N VAL A 526 -6.83 19.94 10.23
CA VAL A 526 -6.35 19.73 8.87
C VAL A 526 -7.54 19.78 7.93
N VAL A 527 -7.47 20.64 6.94
CA VAL A 527 -8.54 20.85 5.95
C VAL A 527 -8.07 20.54 4.53
N ASP A 528 -9.00 20.53 3.58
CA ASP A 528 -8.78 20.19 2.17
C ASP A 528 -8.22 18.76 2.00
N VAL A 529 -8.60 17.88 2.92
CA VAL A 529 -8.20 16.49 2.93
C VAL A 529 -8.92 15.73 1.81
N THR A 530 -8.15 15.20 0.88
CA THR A 530 -8.63 14.27 -0.15
C THR A 530 -7.76 13.03 -0.11
N ILE A 531 -8.39 11.87 0.05
CA ILE A 531 -7.70 10.57 0.08
C ILE A 531 -7.94 9.85 -1.24
N ARG A 532 -6.84 9.46 -1.88
CA ARG A 532 -6.88 8.58 -3.04
C ARG A 532 -6.61 7.14 -2.57
N PRO A 533 -7.43 6.17 -2.95
CA PRO A 533 -7.36 4.82 -2.37
C PRO A 533 -6.07 4.04 -2.60
N ASP A 534 -5.32 4.34 -3.66
CA ASP A 534 -4.04 3.68 -3.97
C ASP A 534 -2.85 4.27 -3.19
N SER A 535 -2.98 5.53 -2.73
CA SER A 535 -1.99 6.24 -1.92
C SER A 535 -2.70 7.35 -1.15
N TRP A 536 -2.91 7.15 0.14
CA TRP A 536 -3.73 8.05 0.97
C TRP A 536 -3.13 9.46 1.10
N LEU A 537 -1.81 9.60 0.96
CA LEU A 537 -1.08 10.88 0.96
C LEU A 537 -0.77 11.42 -0.45
N ALA A 538 -1.34 10.85 -1.51
CA ALA A 538 -1.05 11.29 -2.88
C ALA A 538 -1.30 12.80 -3.10
N LEU A 539 -2.27 13.35 -2.38
CA LEU A 539 -2.65 14.76 -2.46
C LEU A 539 -2.23 15.58 -1.22
N LEU A 540 -1.27 15.09 -0.43
CA LEU A 540 -0.79 15.75 0.79
C LEU A 540 -0.37 17.21 0.54
N ARG A 541 0.17 17.51 -0.63
CA ARG A 541 0.56 18.87 -1.04
C ARG A 541 -0.58 19.89 -0.91
N THR A 542 -1.84 19.46 -1.08
CA THR A 542 -3.02 20.32 -1.01
C THR A 542 -3.61 20.42 0.39
N TRP A 543 -3.22 19.57 1.33
CA TRP A 543 -3.72 19.62 2.70
C TRP A 543 -3.14 20.84 3.40
N ARG A 544 -3.95 21.51 4.23
CA ARG A 544 -3.51 22.72 4.96
C ARG A 544 -4.04 22.77 6.38
N ILE A 545 -3.39 23.57 7.21
CA ILE A 545 -3.85 23.92 8.55
C ILE A 545 -4.08 25.44 8.54
N PRO A 546 -5.33 25.92 8.67
CA PRO A 546 -5.64 27.34 8.74
C PRO A 546 -4.96 28.02 9.91
N ALA A 547 -4.66 29.32 9.77
CA ALA A 547 -3.90 30.09 10.76
C ALA A 547 -4.57 30.14 12.15
N ASP A 548 -5.90 30.13 12.20
CA ASP A 548 -6.71 30.08 13.43
C ASP A 548 -6.71 28.70 14.13
N ARG A 549 -6.17 27.67 13.47
CA ARG A 549 -6.07 26.30 13.99
C ARG A 549 -4.63 25.83 14.26
N LEU A 550 -3.67 26.76 14.20
CA LEU A 550 -2.27 26.49 14.53
C LEU A 550 -2.10 26.29 16.04
N THR A 551 -1.28 25.30 16.39
CA THR A 551 -0.89 24.97 17.77
C THR A 551 0.55 25.39 18.05
N ASP A 552 1.03 25.25 19.29
CA ASP A 552 2.40 25.64 19.66
C ASP A 552 3.47 24.89 18.85
N ARG A 553 3.24 23.63 18.50
CA ARG A 553 4.18 22.84 17.65
C ARG A 553 4.34 23.41 16.23
N ASP A 554 3.37 24.18 15.75
CA ASP A 554 3.42 24.81 14.43
C ASP A 554 4.27 26.07 14.43
N ARG A 555 4.47 26.70 15.60
CA ARG A 555 5.16 27.98 15.80
C ARG A 555 6.65 27.83 16.12
N VAL A 556 7.07 26.64 16.51
CA VAL A 556 8.48 26.38 16.88
C VAL A 556 9.34 26.27 15.62
N GLU A 557 10.27 27.22 15.44
CA GLU A 557 11.44 27.05 14.57
C GLU A 557 12.46 26.17 15.31
N ARG A 558 12.76 24.99 14.79
CA ARG A 558 13.92 24.19 15.21
C ARG A 558 14.96 24.18 14.13
#